data_567f35e5d5a51a101b4beb717a611180
#
_entry.id   567f35e5d5a51a101b4beb717a611180
#
_cell.length_a   1.000
_cell.length_b   1.000
_cell.length_c   1.000
_cell.angle_alpha   90.00
_cell.angle_beta   90.00
_cell.angle_gamma   90.00
#
_symmetry.space_group_name_H-M   'P 1'
#
loop_
_entity.id
_entity.type
_entity.pdbx_description
1 polymer ?
#
loop_
_entity_poly.entity_id
_entity_poly.type
_entity_poly.pdbx_seq_one_letter_code
_entity_poly.pdbx_strand_id
1 'polypeptide(L)'
;MKSYLPLIAAAGLTLLSACNNNDQPEVVGGPADPMAEQLANAAPVELPPSVKANKQYRCKDNSLIFVDFMSDDKTALLRTEKTGASTKLASPEAGKPYVAEGGYEVSGQGDDVTITVPGKSAQSCHV
;
A
#
# COMPACT_ATOMS: atom_id res chain seq x y z
N MET A 1 27.91 -65.12 41.15
CA MET A 1 28.76 -65.68 40.07
C MET A 1 28.66 -64.82 38.86
N LYS A 2 29.83 -64.23 38.57
CA LYS A 2 30.35 -63.91 37.23
C LYS A 2 29.49 -63.09 36.32
N SER A 3 29.86 -61.81 36.20
CA SER A 3 30.84 -61.36 35.19
C SER A 3 30.24 -61.38 33.78
N TYR A 4 30.14 -60.27 33.15
CA TYR A 4 31.13 -59.63 32.31
C TYR A 4 30.56 -58.35 31.70
N LEU A 5 31.25 -57.26 31.92
CA LEU A 5 31.38 -56.19 30.92
C LEU A 5 31.96 -56.78 29.62
N PRO A 6 31.86 -56.14 28.49
CA PRO A 6 32.47 -54.84 28.22
C PRO A 6 31.62 -53.95 27.27
N LEU A 7 31.86 -52.66 27.41
CA LEU A 7 32.66 -51.81 26.51
C LEU A 7 32.25 -51.79 25.06
N ILE A 8 31.84 -50.66 24.62
CA ILE A 8 32.56 -49.80 23.64
C ILE A 8 31.64 -48.63 23.35
N ALA A 9 31.88 -47.52 23.87
CA ALA A 9 32.36 -46.29 23.32
C ALA A 9 32.46 -46.26 21.79
N ALA A 10 31.60 -45.54 21.18
CA ALA A 10 31.89 -44.95 19.89
C ALA A 10 31.28 -43.57 19.89
N ALA A 11 32.11 -42.64 20.15
CA ALA A 11 31.98 -41.24 19.89
C ALA A 11 31.64 -41.01 18.41
N GLY A 12 30.46 -40.54 18.16
CA GLY A 12 30.10 -39.95 16.90
C GLY A 12 29.77 -38.47 17.12
N LEU A 13 30.80 -37.67 17.36
CA LEU A 13 30.72 -36.24 17.16
C LEU A 13 30.59 -35.99 15.66
N THR A 14 29.40 -36.00 15.18
CA THR A 14 29.14 -35.33 13.92
C THR A 14 29.05 -33.85 14.22
N LEU A 15 30.10 -33.16 13.91
CA LEU A 15 30.17 -31.72 13.75
C LEU A 15 29.11 -31.34 12.71
N LEU A 16 27.95 -30.91 13.17
CA LEU A 16 27.11 -30.07 12.35
C LEU A 16 27.86 -28.75 12.18
N SER A 17 28.69 -28.70 11.18
CA SER A 17 29.18 -27.46 10.62
C SER A 17 27.99 -26.60 10.32
N ALA A 18 27.85 -25.54 11.08
CA ALA A 18 26.94 -24.47 10.81
C ALA A 18 27.02 -24.09 9.35
N CYS A 19 25.89 -24.24 8.67
CA CYS A 19 25.66 -23.51 7.44
C CYS A 19 25.64 -22.04 7.84
N ASN A 20 26.78 -21.42 7.72
CA ASN A 20 26.88 -19.98 7.73
C ASN A 20 26.31 -19.52 6.40
N ASN A 21 25.01 -19.27 6.38
CA ASN A 21 24.34 -18.68 5.23
C ASN A 21 24.74 -17.21 5.11
N ASN A 22 26.01 -16.98 4.82
CA ASN A 22 26.44 -15.80 4.13
C ASN A 22 26.39 -16.06 2.62
N ASP A 23 25.22 -16.50 2.16
CA ASP A 23 24.89 -16.45 0.74
C ASP A 23 24.56 -14.99 0.37
N GLN A 24 25.58 -14.15 0.45
CA GLN A 24 25.63 -13.08 -0.53
C GLN A 24 25.75 -13.78 -1.88
N PRO A 25 24.83 -13.53 -2.81
CA PRO A 25 25.01 -14.03 -4.17
C PRO A 25 26.32 -13.47 -4.69
N GLU A 26 27.32 -14.35 -4.76
CA GLU A 26 28.57 -14.03 -5.40
C GLU A 26 28.23 -13.77 -6.87
N VAL A 27 28.18 -12.51 -7.23
CA VAL A 27 28.04 -12.10 -8.62
C VAL A 27 29.31 -12.51 -9.33
N VAL A 28 29.29 -13.74 -9.86
CA VAL A 28 30.39 -14.26 -10.68
C VAL A 28 30.53 -13.30 -11.85
N GLY A 29 31.66 -12.58 -11.88
CA GLY A 29 31.96 -11.47 -12.75
C GLY A 29 31.51 -11.62 -14.19
N GLY A 30 30.32 -11.14 -14.47
CA GLY A 30 29.96 -10.66 -15.78
C GLY A 30 30.59 -9.28 -16.00
N PRO A 31 30.74 -8.83 -17.23
CA PRO A 31 31.19 -7.48 -17.49
C PRO A 31 30.32 -6.51 -16.69
N ALA A 32 30.95 -5.54 -16.02
CA ALA A 32 30.26 -4.54 -15.22
C ALA A 32 29.07 -3.99 -16.01
N ASP A 33 27.87 -4.14 -15.45
CA ASP A 33 26.67 -3.65 -16.09
C ASP A 33 26.77 -2.11 -16.16
N PRO A 34 26.87 -1.52 -17.36
CA PRO A 34 26.99 -0.08 -17.49
C PRO A 34 25.77 0.67 -16.95
N MET A 35 24.67 -0.03 -16.68
CA MET A 35 23.47 0.56 -16.10
C MET A 35 23.47 0.49 -14.56
N ALA A 36 24.38 -0.26 -13.92
CA ALA A 36 24.42 -0.38 -12.47
C ALA A 36 24.66 0.98 -11.78
N GLU A 37 25.54 1.81 -12.34
CA GLU A 37 25.80 3.16 -11.83
C GLU A 37 24.60 4.10 -12.05
N GLN A 38 23.89 3.94 -13.14
CA GLN A 38 22.68 4.73 -13.43
C GLN A 38 21.54 4.34 -12.50
N LEU A 39 21.41 3.06 -12.15
CA LEU A 39 20.43 2.56 -11.18
C LEU A 39 20.77 3.03 -9.75
N ALA A 40 22.07 3.06 -9.40
CA ALA A 40 22.51 3.55 -8.09
C ALA A 40 22.29 5.07 -7.93
N ASN A 41 22.34 5.83 -9.02
CA ASN A 41 22.09 7.27 -9.04
C ASN A 41 20.67 7.63 -9.46
N ALA A 42 19.79 6.66 -9.72
CA ALA A 42 18.40 6.93 -10.01
C ALA A 42 17.75 7.60 -8.80
N ALA A 43 17.10 8.74 -9.02
CA ALA A 43 16.32 9.38 -7.98
C ALA A 43 15.28 8.39 -7.45
N PRO A 44 14.98 8.39 -6.13
CA PRO A 44 13.94 7.54 -5.58
C PRO A 44 12.66 7.71 -6.37
N VAL A 45 12.14 6.63 -6.94
CA VAL A 45 10.84 6.66 -7.61
C VAL A 45 9.79 6.86 -6.55
N GLU A 46 9.14 8.01 -6.58
CA GLU A 46 8.00 8.28 -5.71
C GLU A 46 6.86 7.34 -6.11
N LEU A 47 6.57 6.38 -5.24
CA LEU A 47 5.47 5.44 -5.46
C LEU A 47 4.15 6.19 -5.44
N PRO A 48 3.22 5.88 -6.34
CA PRO A 48 1.89 6.48 -6.27
C PRO A 48 1.23 6.15 -4.93
N PRO A 49 0.44 7.09 -4.37
CA PRO A 49 -0.22 6.87 -3.08
C PRO A 49 -1.15 5.66 -3.16
N SER A 50 -1.13 4.85 -2.13
CA SER A 50 -2.02 3.70 -1.98
C SER A 50 -3.39 4.11 -1.43
N VAL A 51 -4.39 3.25 -1.58
CA VAL A 51 -5.71 3.48 -0.97
C VAL A 51 -5.60 3.30 0.54
N LYS A 52 -5.90 4.35 1.30
CA LYS A 52 -5.95 4.36 2.75
C LYS A 52 -7.30 3.88 3.28
N ALA A 53 -8.39 4.34 2.67
CA ALA A 53 -9.75 3.99 3.04
C ALA A 53 -10.67 4.00 1.82
N ASN A 54 -11.50 2.99 1.73
CA ASN A 54 -12.60 2.91 0.77
C ASN A 54 -13.91 3.08 1.55
N LYS A 55 -14.70 4.08 1.20
CA LYS A 55 -15.98 4.35 1.84
C LYS A 55 -17.10 4.45 0.83
N GLN A 56 -18.26 3.91 1.21
CA GLN A 56 -19.50 4.03 0.45
C GLN A 56 -20.45 4.92 1.24
N TYR A 57 -20.79 6.04 0.66
CA TYR A 57 -21.68 7.02 1.28
C TYR A 57 -23.08 6.97 0.65
N ARG A 58 -24.09 7.09 1.51
CA ARG A 58 -25.46 7.31 1.11
C ARG A 58 -25.81 8.77 1.36
N CYS A 59 -26.21 9.48 0.32
CA CYS A 59 -26.61 10.87 0.37
C CYS A 59 -28.10 11.06 0.64
N LYS A 60 -28.49 12.29 0.99
CA LYS A 60 -29.90 12.60 1.28
C LYS A 60 -30.88 12.29 0.14
N ASP A 61 -30.41 12.33 -1.09
CA ASP A 61 -31.19 11.97 -2.28
C ASP A 61 -31.22 10.47 -2.56
N ASN A 62 -30.74 9.64 -1.62
CA ASN A 62 -30.57 8.19 -1.75
C ASN A 62 -29.50 7.75 -2.76
N SER A 63 -28.75 8.65 -3.34
CA SER A 63 -27.63 8.25 -4.20
C SER A 63 -26.52 7.60 -3.39
N LEU A 64 -25.85 6.63 -4.01
CA LEU A 64 -24.66 5.98 -3.45
C LEU A 64 -23.43 6.56 -4.14
N ILE A 65 -22.47 6.99 -3.33
CA ILE A 65 -21.21 7.54 -3.82
C ILE A 65 -20.06 6.79 -3.15
N PHE A 66 -19.09 6.37 -3.95
CA PHE A 66 -17.93 5.65 -3.49
C PHE A 66 -16.72 6.59 -3.49
N VAL A 67 -16.01 6.65 -2.38
CA VAL A 67 -14.83 7.51 -2.25
C VAL A 67 -13.67 6.68 -1.72
N ASP A 68 -12.58 6.68 -2.47
CA ASP A 68 -11.31 6.08 -2.07
C ASP A 68 -10.38 7.21 -1.63
N PHE A 69 -10.07 7.27 -0.36
CA PHE A 69 -9.09 8.22 0.20
C PHE A 69 -7.69 7.62 0.10
N MET A 70 -6.75 8.39 -0.40
CA MET A 70 -5.38 7.95 -0.58
C MET A 70 -4.52 8.20 0.66
N SER A 71 -3.40 7.49 0.75
CA SER A 71 -2.46 7.55 1.87
C SER A 71 -1.71 8.89 1.99
N ASP A 72 -1.75 9.71 0.95
CA ASP A 72 -1.17 11.06 0.95
C ASP A 72 -2.04 12.11 1.67
N ASP A 73 -3.27 11.74 2.07
CA ASP A 73 -4.29 12.62 2.65
C ASP A 73 -4.64 13.86 1.80
N LYS A 74 -4.21 13.86 0.55
CA LYS A 74 -4.42 14.95 -0.42
C LYS A 74 -5.15 14.53 -1.68
N THR A 75 -5.27 13.24 -1.90
CA THR A 75 -5.94 12.68 -3.07
C THR A 75 -7.14 11.84 -2.65
N ALA A 76 -8.24 11.98 -3.36
CA ALA A 76 -9.39 11.09 -3.27
C ALA A 76 -9.89 10.72 -4.67
N LEU A 77 -10.45 9.52 -4.82
CA LEU A 77 -11.10 9.08 -6.04
C LEU A 77 -12.59 8.90 -5.76
N LEU A 78 -13.41 9.64 -6.49
CA LEU A 78 -14.87 9.59 -6.36
C LEU A 78 -15.47 8.83 -7.53
N ARG A 79 -16.42 7.95 -7.23
CA ARG A 79 -17.25 7.23 -8.21
C ARG A 79 -18.70 7.36 -7.83
N THR A 80 -19.55 7.65 -8.80
CA THR A 80 -21.01 7.68 -8.64
C THR A 80 -21.64 6.32 -8.85
N GLU A 81 -20.91 5.39 -9.42
CA GLU A 81 -21.30 4.00 -9.64
C GLU A 81 -20.19 3.06 -9.16
N LYS A 82 -20.55 1.88 -8.67
CA LYS A 82 -19.60 0.91 -8.11
C LYS A 82 -18.47 0.54 -9.07
N THR A 83 -18.78 0.39 -10.35
CA THR A 83 -17.86 0.02 -11.43
C THR A 83 -17.64 1.14 -12.44
N GLY A 84 -18.09 2.35 -12.09
CA GLY A 84 -17.93 3.52 -12.94
C GLY A 84 -16.53 4.08 -12.97
N ALA A 85 -16.29 5.01 -13.88
CA ALA A 85 -15.06 5.77 -13.93
C ALA A 85 -14.88 6.58 -12.64
N SER A 86 -13.65 6.64 -12.16
CA SER A 86 -13.28 7.45 -10.99
C SER A 86 -12.89 8.86 -11.41
N THR A 87 -13.35 9.84 -10.65
CA THR A 87 -12.89 11.23 -10.76
C THR A 87 -11.86 11.47 -9.67
N LYS A 88 -10.67 11.89 -10.07
CA LYS A 88 -9.61 12.24 -9.12
C LYS A 88 -9.86 13.63 -8.56
N LEU A 89 -9.96 13.73 -7.24
CA LEU A 89 -10.04 14.97 -6.50
C LEU A 89 -8.72 15.22 -5.79
N ALA A 90 -8.35 16.48 -5.66
CA ALA A 90 -7.17 16.90 -4.93
C ALA A 90 -7.53 17.89 -3.83
N SER A 91 -6.83 17.79 -2.70
CA SER A 91 -6.88 18.76 -1.62
C SER A 91 -5.57 19.53 -1.57
N PRO A 92 -5.58 20.85 -1.38
CA PRO A 92 -4.36 21.62 -1.23
C PRO A 92 -3.58 21.24 0.02
N GLU A 93 -4.28 20.81 1.07
CA GLU A 93 -3.72 20.40 2.36
C GLU A 93 -4.56 19.30 2.98
N ALA A 94 -3.94 18.49 3.83
CA ALA A 94 -4.65 17.48 4.61
C ALA A 94 -5.75 18.13 5.46
N GLY A 95 -6.95 17.58 5.42
CA GLY A 95 -8.11 18.09 6.15
C GLY A 95 -8.89 19.21 5.46
N LYS A 96 -8.44 19.69 4.30
CA LYS A 96 -9.22 20.58 3.44
C LYS A 96 -10.13 19.79 2.50
N PRO A 97 -11.17 20.40 1.95
CA PRO A 97 -12.01 19.74 0.97
C PRO A 97 -11.21 19.24 -0.25
N TYR A 98 -11.60 18.09 -0.75
CA TYR A 98 -11.10 17.53 -2.01
C TYR A 98 -11.94 18.09 -3.14
N VAL A 99 -11.30 18.66 -4.12
CA VAL A 99 -11.98 19.29 -5.26
C VAL A 99 -11.44 18.73 -6.59
N ALA A 100 -12.30 18.73 -7.60
CA ALA A 100 -11.92 18.42 -8.96
C ALA A 100 -12.62 19.37 -9.94
N GLU A 101 -12.09 19.42 -11.14
CA GLU A 101 -12.74 20.15 -12.22
C GLU A 101 -14.15 19.60 -12.49
N GLY A 102 -15.03 20.47 -12.96
CA GLY A 102 -16.43 20.09 -13.22
C GLY A 102 -17.36 20.23 -12.02
N GLY A 103 -16.88 20.70 -10.86
CA GLY A 103 -17.74 20.97 -9.69
C GLY A 103 -17.91 19.78 -8.77
N TYR A 104 -16.96 18.86 -8.75
CA TYR A 104 -16.88 17.81 -7.72
C TYR A 104 -16.20 18.33 -6.48
N GLU A 105 -16.78 18.06 -5.32
CA GLU A 105 -16.20 18.37 -4.02
C GLU A 105 -16.57 17.32 -2.99
N VAL A 106 -15.61 16.94 -2.16
CA VAL A 106 -15.82 16.08 -0.98
C VAL A 106 -15.22 16.80 0.22
N SER A 107 -16.05 17.17 1.17
CA SER A 107 -15.65 17.81 2.42
C SER A 107 -15.80 16.83 3.58
N GLY A 108 -14.69 16.49 4.21
CA GLY A 108 -14.60 15.50 5.28
C GLY A 108 -13.99 14.18 4.79
N GLN A 109 -13.60 13.34 5.75
CA GLN A 109 -13.01 11.99 5.53
C GLN A 109 -13.66 10.94 6.46
N GLY A 110 -14.56 11.38 7.35
CA GLY A 110 -15.19 10.54 8.36
C GLY A 110 -16.37 9.72 7.83
N ASP A 111 -17.26 9.39 8.73
CA ASP A 111 -18.49 8.67 8.42
C ASP A 111 -19.57 9.62 7.89
N ASP A 112 -19.47 10.91 8.23
CA ASP A 112 -20.30 11.98 7.71
C ASP A 112 -19.45 12.91 6.86
N VAL A 113 -19.89 13.14 5.64
CA VAL A 113 -19.22 14.02 4.67
C VAL A 113 -20.24 14.87 3.93
N THR A 114 -19.78 15.98 3.38
CA THR A 114 -20.58 16.74 2.42
C THR A 114 -20.02 16.50 1.02
N ILE A 115 -20.87 16.09 0.10
CA ILE A 115 -20.45 15.77 -1.28
C ILE A 115 -21.24 16.65 -2.24
N THR A 116 -20.53 17.26 -3.17
CA THR A 116 -21.08 17.95 -4.33
C THR A 116 -20.70 17.20 -5.60
N VAL A 117 -21.67 16.96 -6.46
CA VAL A 117 -21.45 16.41 -7.80
C VAL A 117 -22.02 17.36 -8.84
N PRO A 118 -21.50 17.40 -10.06
CA PRO A 118 -22.01 18.28 -11.10
C PRO A 118 -23.53 18.17 -11.32
N GLY A 119 -24.21 19.32 -11.38
CA GLY A 119 -25.65 19.37 -11.56
C GLY A 119 -26.47 19.14 -10.30
N LYS A 120 -25.85 18.91 -9.14
CA LYS A 120 -26.52 18.78 -7.85
C LYS A 120 -25.93 19.75 -6.83
N SER A 121 -26.75 20.20 -5.88
CA SER A 121 -26.27 20.97 -4.72
C SER A 121 -25.51 20.08 -3.76
N ALA A 122 -24.71 20.70 -2.89
CA ALA A 122 -24.00 20.02 -1.81
C ALA A 122 -24.98 19.22 -0.93
N GLN A 123 -24.67 17.97 -0.66
CA GLN A 123 -25.49 17.05 0.12
C GLN A 123 -24.71 16.44 1.26
N SER A 124 -25.36 16.29 2.42
CA SER A 124 -24.81 15.47 3.49
C SER A 124 -24.98 14.00 3.13
N CYS A 125 -23.90 13.26 3.26
CA CYS A 125 -23.81 11.83 2.98
C CYS A 125 -23.19 11.13 4.19
N HIS A 126 -23.61 9.91 4.47
CA HIS A 126 -23.11 9.09 5.58
C HIS A 126 -22.84 7.67 5.12
N VAL A 127 -21.97 6.98 5.85
CA VAL A 127 -21.62 5.56 5.61
C VAL A 127 -22.76 4.64 6.05
#